data_98d17281892f97231f477e46a4526d05
#
_entry.id   98d17281892f97231f477e46a4526d05
#
_cell.length_a   1.000
_cell.length_b   1.000
_cell.length_c   1.000
_cell.angle_alpha   90.00
_cell.angle_beta   90.00
_cell.angle_gamma   90.00
#
_symmetry.space_group_name_H-M   'P 1'
#
loop_
_entity.id
_entity.type
_entity.pdbx_description
1 polymer ?
#
loop_
_entity_poly.entity_id
_entity_poly.type
_entity_poly.pdbx_seq_one_letter_code
_entity_poly.pdbx_strand_id
1 'polypeptide(L)'
;MYRSLILCIVVTFLSCNQVQYGEKNEIGHSYYFNSISGDNSNLGTKEKPLKSLDYIEKISLKEGDKILLANGSTFTNTINLTDISGVEVSNYMADKNTKIPIINSEGKIAAVFVENSSNITINNIEITANGGGPNKSFHNKIKTDLRTGILYLVSDNEIYNNLYISDLKIRDIFFENPGYIRSEKEVRTPNGTKSYGWGIRVVNLSNVGNLVNIKIENSSFINISHTAIRFKGIRENQFNNIEILNNIVLRSGGPGMVFNSTKNLYANGNDINYSGSFDDTRKWGRGSGLWTWGSSFALISNNKFQNANGPADSAGCHIDFNCNDIIVENNLSKNNAGGFIEILGNNYNCAYRNNVSINDGHRVKGKKGAFQEGKIFWLSGYIGRGKERNGPFNSYIYGNKVYVGKDIIPKIAVDKAARGVFVANNIFYFENDPVMVLGDQYKPDVGGGSQIKNVFFENNIFKKNHWPKEVLIQPINNIYHPGAVKVDDIIEGLNFFEKEIEINYLETDSKGLWQGF
;
A
#
# COMPACT_ATOMS: atom_id res chain seq x y z
N MET A 1 11.69 -62.89 -44.08
CA MET A 1 12.14 -61.95 -45.15
C MET A 1 11.67 -60.57 -44.79
N TYR A 2 12.50 -59.83 -44.04
CA TYR A 2 12.23 -58.45 -43.67
C TYR A 2 13.00 -57.52 -44.61
N ARG A 3 12.28 -56.65 -45.32
CA ARG A 3 12.91 -55.57 -46.12
C ARG A 3 12.91 -54.31 -45.26
N SER A 4 14.09 -53.85 -44.89
CA SER A 4 14.30 -52.55 -44.26
C SER A 4 14.17 -51.44 -45.30
N LEU A 5 13.32 -50.47 -44.99
CA LEU A 5 13.19 -49.23 -45.76
C LEU A 5 14.05 -48.17 -45.09
N ILE A 6 15.13 -47.75 -45.75
CA ILE A 6 15.97 -46.64 -45.33
C ILE A 6 15.30 -45.33 -45.85
N LEU A 7 14.87 -44.47 -44.92
CA LEU A 7 14.35 -43.15 -45.22
C LEU A 7 15.50 -42.13 -45.17
N CYS A 8 15.93 -41.66 -46.32
CA CYS A 8 16.90 -40.53 -46.40
C CYS A 8 16.15 -39.24 -46.12
N ILE A 9 16.50 -38.60 -44.97
CA ILE A 9 16.07 -37.23 -44.67
C ILE A 9 17.06 -36.29 -45.32
N VAL A 10 16.62 -35.56 -46.33
CA VAL A 10 17.39 -34.44 -46.93
C VAL A 10 17.14 -33.20 -46.05
N VAL A 11 18.15 -32.78 -45.34
CA VAL A 11 18.15 -31.50 -44.58
C VAL A 11 18.57 -30.40 -45.54
N THR A 12 17.64 -29.61 -46.01
CA THR A 12 17.90 -28.39 -46.72
C THR A 12 18.26 -27.28 -45.69
N PHE A 13 19.51 -26.86 -45.68
CA PHE A 13 19.94 -25.65 -44.99
C PHE A 13 19.38 -24.42 -45.72
N LEU A 14 18.32 -23.83 -45.14
CA LEU A 14 17.92 -22.46 -45.48
C LEU A 14 18.92 -21.52 -44.76
N SER A 15 19.81 -20.91 -45.51
CA SER A 15 20.62 -19.80 -45.06
C SER A 15 19.69 -18.62 -44.76
N CYS A 16 19.39 -18.41 -43.46
CA CYS A 16 18.74 -17.19 -43.00
C CYS A 16 19.77 -16.06 -43.12
N ASN A 17 19.62 -15.19 -44.11
CA ASN A 17 20.32 -13.92 -44.13
C ASN A 17 19.88 -13.12 -42.92
N GLN A 18 20.74 -13.05 -41.90
CA GLN A 18 20.60 -12.08 -40.83
C GLN A 18 20.71 -10.68 -41.45
N VAL A 19 19.57 -10.03 -41.59
CA VAL A 19 19.54 -8.58 -41.72
C VAL A 19 20.03 -8.04 -40.37
N GLN A 20 21.28 -7.67 -40.29
CA GLN A 20 21.80 -6.83 -39.21
C GLN A 20 21.06 -5.48 -39.32
N TYR A 21 19.98 -5.34 -38.57
CA TYR A 21 19.54 -4.02 -38.14
C TYR A 21 20.62 -3.53 -37.19
N GLY A 22 21.47 -2.66 -37.68
CA GLY A 22 22.33 -1.85 -36.85
C GLY A 22 21.42 -1.00 -35.96
N GLU A 23 21.14 -1.47 -34.73
CA GLU A 23 20.69 -0.59 -33.66
C GLU A 23 21.79 0.47 -33.51
N LYS A 24 21.53 1.67 -34.04
CA LYS A 24 22.14 2.87 -33.49
C LYS A 24 21.61 2.98 -32.06
N ASN A 25 22.34 2.39 -31.12
CA ASN A 25 22.23 2.79 -29.73
C ASN A 25 22.61 4.27 -29.68
N GLU A 26 21.65 5.15 -29.82
CA GLU A 26 21.81 6.54 -29.43
C GLU A 26 22.03 6.49 -27.91
N ILE A 27 23.29 6.65 -27.51
CA ILE A 27 23.67 6.74 -26.10
C ILE A 27 22.93 7.94 -25.54
N GLY A 28 22.01 7.72 -24.61
CA GLY A 28 21.24 8.78 -23.97
C GLY A 28 22.17 9.86 -23.39
N HIS A 29 21.75 11.09 -23.42
CA HIS A 29 22.51 12.23 -22.91
C HIS A 29 22.33 12.35 -21.38
N SER A 30 23.43 12.71 -20.67
CA SER A 30 23.37 13.01 -19.24
C SER A 30 23.38 14.52 -19.02
N TYR A 31 22.31 15.05 -18.43
CA TYR A 31 22.17 16.46 -18.05
C TYR A 31 22.45 16.62 -16.57
N TYR A 32 23.51 17.35 -16.24
CA TYR A 32 23.97 17.58 -14.89
C TYR A 32 23.47 18.90 -14.35
N PHE A 33 22.90 18.87 -13.14
CA PHE A 33 22.38 20.02 -12.43
C PHE A 33 23.10 20.21 -11.11
N ASN A 34 23.53 21.44 -10.82
CA ASN A 34 24.13 21.81 -9.56
C ASN A 34 23.62 23.19 -9.13
N SER A 35 22.80 23.27 -8.08
CA SER A 35 22.21 24.53 -7.65
C SER A 35 23.22 25.50 -7.01
N ILE A 36 24.40 25.01 -6.61
CA ILE A 36 25.44 25.78 -5.95
C ILE A 36 26.41 26.40 -6.97
N SER A 37 26.98 25.58 -7.84
CA SER A 37 28.04 25.98 -8.78
C SER A 37 27.61 26.00 -10.26
N GLY A 38 26.39 25.61 -10.55
CA GLY A 38 25.86 25.58 -11.90
C GLY A 38 25.47 26.96 -12.44
N ASP A 39 25.34 27.06 -13.78
CA ASP A 39 24.83 28.22 -14.49
C ASP A 39 23.94 27.75 -15.64
N ASN A 40 22.78 28.38 -15.83
CA ASN A 40 21.84 28.01 -16.89
C ASN A 40 22.29 28.39 -18.30
N SER A 41 23.41 29.11 -18.44
CA SER A 41 24.09 29.32 -19.72
C SER A 41 25.02 28.15 -20.10
N ASN A 42 25.27 27.23 -19.19
CA ASN A 42 26.11 26.06 -19.40
C ASN A 42 25.42 24.99 -20.27
N LEU A 43 26.24 24.06 -20.79
CA LEU A 43 25.79 22.97 -21.66
C LEU A 43 25.12 21.79 -20.87
N GLY A 44 25.18 21.80 -19.56
CA GLY A 44 24.64 20.70 -18.73
C GLY A 44 25.58 19.50 -18.65
N THR A 45 26.86 19.65 -18.94
CA THR A 45 27.86 18.59 -18.70
C THR A 45 28.26 18.54 -17.22
N LYS A 46 28.96 17.49 -16.80
CA LYS A 46 29.43 17.36 -15.42
C LYS A 46 30.34 18.51 -14.99
N GLU A 47 31.18 18.99 -15.89
CA GLU A 47 32.14 20.11 -15.70
C GLU A 47 31.46 21.48 -15.78
N LYS A 48 30.38 21.58 -16.54
CA LYS A 48 29.57 22.79 -16.72
C LYS A 48 28.10 22.48 -16.51
N PRO A 49 27.67 22.26 -15.25
CA PRO A 49 26.31 21.88 -14.92
C PRO A 49 25.33 23.05 -15.03
N LEU A 50 24.06 22.74 -15.26
CA LEU A 50 22.96 23.68 -15.21
C LEU A 50 22.65 24.01 -13.73
N LYS A 51 22.01 25.15 -13.48
CA LYS A 51 21.74 25.62 -12.12
C LYS A 51 20.36 25.23 -11.60
N SER A 52 19.33 25.41 -12.39
CA SER A 52 17.94 25.26 -11.94
C SER A 52 17.14 24.25 -12.75
N LEU A 53 16.18 23.59 -12.09
CA LEU A 53 15.27 22.63 -12.73
C LEU A 53 14.34 23.28 -13.77
N ASP A 54 14.12 24.58 -13.71
CA ASP A 54 13.34 25.31 -14.74
C ASP A 54 13.93 25.14 -16.15
N TYR A 55 15.22 24.83 -16.24
CA TYR A 55 15.87 24.63 -17.52
C TYR A 55 15.46 23.32 -18.20
N ILE A 56 14.92 22.35 -17.44
CA ILE A 56 14.47 21.06 -18.01
C ILE A 56 13.39 21.28 -19.08
N GLU A 57 12.53 22.27 -18.92
CA GLU A 57 11.50 22.61 -19.92
C GLU A 57 12.07 23.06 -21.27
N LYS A 58 13.35 23.43 -21.31
CA LYS A 58 14.07 23.81 -22.53
C LYS A 58 14.84 22.66 -23.17
N ILE A 59 14.87 21.51 -22.49
CA ILE A 59 15.57 20.32 -22.95
C ILE A 59 14.57 19.42 -23.67
N SER A 60 14.83 19.05 -24.89
CA SER A 60 14.11 17.99 -25.59
C SER A 60 14.66 16.63 -25.14
N LEU A 61 14.15 16.14 -24.00
CA LEU A 61 14.54 14.84 -23.46
C LEU A 61 14.18 13.71 -24.44
N LYS A 62 15.07 12.72 -24.53
CA LYS A 62 14.91 11.53 -25.38
C LYS A 62 15.09 10.26 -24.56
N GLU A 63 14.77 9.14 -25.16
CA GLU A 63 15.02 7.84 -24.60
C GLU A 63 16.50 7.62 -24.27
N GLY A 64 16.76 7.13 -23.06
CA GLY A 64 18.11 6.94 -22.52
C GLY A 64 18.69 8.17 -21.80
N ASP A 65 18.02 9.31 -21.81
CA ASP A 65 18.50 10.52 -21.15
C ASP A 65 18.44 10.42 -19.63
N LYS A 66 19.39 11.11 -18.98
CA LYS A 66 19.50 11.18 -17.53
C LYS A 66 19.48 12.60 -17.03
N ILE A 67 18.69 12.86 -16.00
CA ILE A 67 18.68 14.09 -15.22
C ILE A 67 19.41 13.81 -13.92
N LEU A 68 20.63 14.34 -13.79
CA LEU A 68 21.53 14.04 -12.67
C LEU A 68 21.70 15.27 -11.78
N LEU A 69 21.30 15.14 -10.52
CA LEU A 69 21.32 16.19 -9.53
C LEU A 69 22.55 16.07 -8.63
N ALA A 70 23.29 17.16 -8.45
CA ALA A 70 24.50 17.16 -7.63
C ALA A 70 24.19 16.90 -6.15
N ASN A 71 24.93 15.99 -5.53
CA ASN A 71 24.90 15.79 -4.09
C ASN A 71 25.16 17.09 -3.33
N GLY A 72 24.44 17.28 -2.23
CA GLY A 72 24.51 18.50 -1.43
C GLY A 72 23.73 19.69 -1.97
N SER A 73 23.22 19.60 -3.19
CA SER A 73 22.37 20.65 -3.79
C SER A 73 20.93 20.59 -3.26
N THR A 74 20.32 21.76 -3.20
CA THR A 74 18.87 21.90 -3.00
C THR A 74 18.27 22.61 -4.20
N PHE A 75 17.28 21.99 -4.79
CA PHE A 75 16.56 22.51 -5.94
C PHE A 75 15.14 22.88 -5.54
N THR A 76 14.61 23.90 -6.19
CA THR A 76 13.19 24.25 -6.14
C THR A 76 12.56 23.94 -7.50
N ASN A 77 11.22 23.91 -7.55
CA ASN A 77 10.47 23.61 -8.75
C ASN A 77 10.23 22.11 -9.01
N THR A 78 9.63 21.80 -10.16
CA THR A 78 9.14 20.48 -10.56
C THR A 78 9.96 19.95 -11.72
N ILE A 79 10.30 18.66 -11.70
CA ILE A 79 10.77 17.94 -12.89
C ILE A 79 9.53 17.40 -13.61
N ASN A 80 9.29 17.88 -14.84
CA ASN A 80 8.18 17.44 -15.69
C ASN A 80 8.65 16.42 -16.72
N LEU A 81 8.02 15.25 -16.71
CA LEU A 81 8.25 14.14 -17.64
C LEU A 81 6.91 13.76 -18.28
N THR A 82 6.59 14.38 -19.40
CA THR A 82 5.29 14.19 -20.08
C THR A 82 5.52 13.63 -21.48
N ASP A 83 4.75 12.60 -21.85
CA ASP A 83 4.79 11.94 -23.16
C ASP A 83 6.20 11.48 -23.57
N ILE A 84 6.92 10.86 -22.64
CA ILE A 84 8.33 10.49 -22.79
C ILE A 84 8.57 9.03 -22.40
N SER A 85 9.65 8.47 -22.90
CA SER A 85 10.10 7.12 -22.54
C SER A 85 11.60 7.09 -22.23
N GLY A 86 11.99 6.21 -21.29
CA GLY A 86 13.39 5.89 -21.04
C GLY A 86 14.20 6.98 -20.36
N VAL A 87 13.61 7.73 -19.39
CA VAL A 87 14.32 8.78 -18.66
C VAL A 87 14.63 8.37 -17.23
N GLU A 88 15.85 8.63 -16.79
CA GLU A 88 16.30 8.46 -15.41
C GLU A 88 16.48 9.81 -14.71
N VAL A 89 15.94 9.94 -13.49
CA VAL A 89 16.20 11.03 -12.55
C VAL A 89 16.96 10.47 -11.36
N SER A 90 18.20 10.96 -11.15
CA SER A 90 19.09 10.43 -10.12
C SER A 90 20.05 11.51 -9.60
N ASN A 91 20.99 11.11 -8.77
CA ASN A 91 22.04 11.96 -8.23
C ASN A 91 23.40 11.71 -8.90
N TYR A 92 24.34 12.62 -8.63
CA TYR A 92 25.75 12.39 -8.89
C TYR A 92 26.61 13.10 -7.85
N MET A 93 27.83 12.59 -7.65
CA MET A 93 28.83 13.24 -6.79
C MET A 93 29.56 14.31 -7.61
N ALA A 94 29.27 15.60 -7.31
CA ALA A 94 29.98 16.73 -7.90
C ALA A 94 31.35 16.97 -7.25
N ASP A 95 31.43 16.65 -5.96
CA ASP A 95 32.60 16.75 -5.09
C ASP A 95 32.60 15.61 -4.06
N LYS A 96 33.22 15.81 -2.90
CA LYS A 96 33.20 14.84 -1.79
C LYS A 96 31.92 14.85 -0.95
N ASN A 97 30.91 15.63 -1.31
CA ASN A 97 29.65 15.67 -0.57
C ASN A 97 28.83 14.41 -0.85
N THR A 98 28.55 13.67 0.22
CA THR A 98 27.78 12.41 0.16
C THR A 98 26.29 12.60 0.43
N LYS A 99 25.83 13.80 0.79
CA LYS A 99 24.42 14.07 1.03
C LYS A 99 23.66 14.06 -0.29
N ILE A 100 22.67 13.20 -0.40
CA ILE A 100 21.82 13.16 -1.60
C ILE A 100 21.16 14.53 -1.86
N PRO A 101 20.88 14.89 -3.12
CA PRO A 101 20.26 16.17 -3.46
C PRO A 101 18.83 16.24 -2.94
N ILE A 102 18.36 17.45 -2.68
CA ILE A 102 17.00 17.73 -2.20
C ILE A 102 16.23 18.47 -3.29
N ILE A 103 15.02 18.01 -3.59
CA ILE A 103 14.02 18.78 -4.32
C ILE A 103 13.00 19.29 -3.32
N ASN A 104 12.98 20.60 -3.07
CA ASN A 104 11.95 21.26 -2.28
C ASN A 104 10.86 21.80 -3.21
N SER A 105 9.76 21.08 -3.30
CA SER A 105 8.62 21.46 -4.15
C SER A 105 7.53 22.24 -3.39
N GLU A 106 7.92 23.01 -2.39
CA GLU A 106 6.99 23.89 -1.68
C GLU A 106 6.25 24.81 -2.66
N GLY A 107 4.93 24.91 -2.48
CA GLY A 107 4.07 25.69 -3.38
C GLY A 107 3.79 25.05 -4.74
N LYS A 108 4.42 23.92 -5.06
CA LYS A 108 4.20 23.15 -6.31
C LYS A 108 3.34 21.92 -6.06
N ILE A 109 2.84 21.33 -7.12
CA ILE A 109 1.97 20.15 -7.07
C ILE A 109 2.77 18.90 -6.78
N ALA A 110 3.95 18.79 -7.39
CA ALA A 110 4.86 17.68 -7.22
C ALA A 110 6.31 18.13 -7.36
N ALA A 111 7.24 17.37 -6.79
CA ALA A 111 8.66 17.50 -7.08
C ALA A 111 9.01 16.84 -8.43
N VAL A 112 8.42 15.67 -8.68
CA VAL A 112 8.48 15.01 -9.99
C VAL A 112 7.08 14.73 -10.48
N PHE A 113 6.73 15.27 -11.62
CA PHE A 113 5.47 15.01 -12.31
C PHE A 113 5.73 14.18 -13.55
N VAL A 114 5.05 13.05 -13.64
CA VAL A 114 5.13 12.13 -14.78
C VAL A 114 3.73 11.98 -15.36
N GLU A 115 3.57 12.20 -16.65
CA GLU A 115 2.32 11.98 -17.34
C GLU A 115 2.55 11.18 -18.62
N ASN A 116 1.71 10.16 -18.84
CA ASN A 116 1.69 9.37 -20.07
C ASN A 116 3.08 8.91 -20.53
N SER A 117 3.86 8.32 -19.65
CA SER A 117 5.28 8.04 -19.91
C SER A 117 5.67 6.63 -19.51
N SER A 118 6.62 6.03 -20.20
CA SER A 118 7.12 4.67 -19.94
C SER A 118 8.61 4.65 -19.61
N ASN A 119 9.10 3.56 -19.02
CA ASN A 119 10.51 3.35 -18.73
C ASN A 119 11.11 4.50 -17.89
N ILE A 120 10.41 4.92 -16.85
CA ILE A 120 10.83 6.01 -15.97
C ILE A 120 11.50 5.44 -14.73
N THR A 121 12.70 5.92 -14.44
CA THR A 121 13.47 5.58 -13.24
C THR A 121 13.69 6.84 -12.39
N ILE A 122 13.38 6.76 -11.09
CA ILE A 122 13.61 7.86 -10.13
C ILE A 122 14.27 7.27 -8.90
N ASN A 123 15.50 7.69 -8.61
CA ASN A 123 16.24 7.14 -7.48
C ASN A 123 17.20 8.14 -6.80
N ASN A 124 17.65 7.79 -5.59
CA ASN A 124 18.73 8.48 -4.87
C ASN A 124 18.52 10.00 -4.70
N ILE A 125 17.30 10.44 -4.46
CA ILE A 125 16.98 11.86 -4.18
C ILE A 125 16.13 12.00 -2.93
N GLU A 126 16.26 13.14 -2.26
CA GLU A 126 15.38 13.56 -1.17
C GLU A 126 14.32 14.54 -1.70
N ILE A 127 13.08 14.37 -1.28
CA ILE A 127 11.96 15.22 -1.69
C ILE A 127 11.28 15.78 -0.43
N THR A 128 10.99 17.08 -0.44
CA THR A 128 10.20 17.75 0.59
C THR A 128 9.26 18.78 -0.02
N ALA A 129 8.14 19.07 0.63
CA ALA A 129 7.17 20.08 0.19
C ALA A 129 6.34 20.58 1.37
N ASN A 130 7.00 21.08 2.41
CA ASN A 130 6.34 21.56 3.60
C ASN A 130 5.90 23.02 3.45
N GLY A 131 4.75 23.40 4.04
CA GLY A 131 4.25 24.78 3.95
C GLY A 131 3.64 25.15 2.60
N GLY A 132 3.66 26.44 2.24
CA GLY A 132 3.24 27.00 0.95
C GLY A 132 1.75 27.08 0.68
N GLY A 133 0.89 26.71 1.63
CA GLY A 133 -0.58 26.74 1.48
C GLY A 133 -1.16 25.73 0.49
N PRO A 134 -2.49 25.66 0.36
CA PRO A 134 -3.17 24.80 -0.59
C PRO A 134 -2.90 25.21 -2.04
N ASN A 135 -2.59 24.25 -2.90
CA ASN A 135 -2.59 24.45 -4.35
C ASN A 135 -3.94 24.08 -4.93
N LYS A 136 -4.52 25.00 -5.66
CA LYS A 136 -5.71 24.70 -6.45
C LYS A 136 -5.34 23.73 -7.57
N SER A 137 -6.29 22.88 -7.93
CA SER A 137 -6.15 21.88 -8.98
C SER A 137 -5.51 22.46 -10.25
N PHE A 138 -4.49 21.85 -10.75
CA PHE A 138 -3.81 22.24 -11.99
C PHE A 138 -4.25 21.42 -13.20
N HIS A 139 -4.94 20.31 -12.97
CA HIS A 139 -5.36 19.41 -14.04
C HIS A 139 -6.89 19.35 -14.09
N ASN A 140 -7.48 19.56 -15.26
CA ASN A 140 -8.95 19.61 -15.46
C ASN A 140 -9.68 18.41 -14.89
N LYS A 141 -9.04 17.24 -14.87
CA LYS A 141 -9.60 15.96 -14.39
C LYS A 141 -9.36 15.71 -12.90
N ILE A 142 -8.44 16.42 -12.26
CA ILE A 142 -8.12 16.27 -10.84
C ILE A 142 -8.62 17.48 -10.07
N LYS A 143 -9.80 17.37 -9.47
CA LYS A 143 -10.51 18.46 -8.76
C LYS A 143 -10.13 18.58 -7.28
N THR A 144 -8.98 18.11 -6.87
CA THR A 144 -8.52 18.18 -5.48
C THR A 144 -7.20 18.93 -5.41
N ASP A 145 -7.05 19.74 -4.38
CA ASP A 145 -5.78 20.37 -4.09
C ASP A 145 -4.73 19.28 -3.84
N LEU A 146 -3.66 19.30 -4.60
CA LEU A 146 -2.61 18.29 -4.55
C LEU A 146 -1.29 18.89 -4.09
N ARG A 147 -0.64 18.13 -3.26
CA ARG A 147 0.77 18.31 -2.93
C ARG A 147 1.37 16.92 -2.89
N THR A 148 2.31 16.62 -3.76
CA THR A 148 2.88 15.28 -3.86
C THR A 148 4.41 15.34 -3.92
N GLY A 149 5.07 14.30 -3.42
CA GLY A 149 6.47 14.10 -3.75
C GLY A 149 6.61 13.71 -5.22
N ILE A 150 5.99 12.61 -5.63
CA ILE A 150 5.93 12.15 -7.02
C ILE A 150 4.47 11.98 -7.42
N LEU A 151 4.06 12.55 -8.54
CA LEU A 151 2.77 12.33 -9.15
C LEU A 151 2.96 11.66 -10.51
N TYR A 152 2.41 10.45 -10.67
CA TYR A 152 2.29 9.79 -11.97
C TYR A 152 0.82 9.80 -12.41
N LEU A 153 0.56 10.26 -13.63
CA LEU A 153 -0.77 10.38 -14.21
C LEU A 153 -0.87 9.62 -15.54
N VAL A 154 -1.88 8.76 -15.65
CA VAL A 154 -2.36 8.24 -16.95
C VAL A 154 -3.63 9.01 -17.29
N SER A 155 -3.62 9.76 -18.37
CA SER A 155 -4.73 10.64 -18.78
C SER A 155 -5.32 10.31 -20.15
N ASP A 156 -4.65 9.49 -20.94
CA ASP A 156 -5.09 9.00 -22.26
C ASP A 156 -5.39 7.49 -22.27
N ASN A 157 -5.56 6.90 -23.46
CA ASN A 157 -6.00 5.52 -23.62
C ASN A 157 -4.87 4.52 -23.89
N GLU A 158 -3.62 4.94 -23.74
CA GLU A 158 -2.47 4.08 -24.02
C GLU A 158 -2.05 3.22 -22.83
N ILE A 159 -1.18 2.27 -23.08
CA ILE A 159 -0.59 1.41 -22.05
C ILE A 159 0.83 1.88 -21.79
N TYR A 160 1.09 2.30 -20.57
CA TYR A 160 2.40 2.68 -20.10
C TYR A 160 3.02 1.59 -19.26
N ASN A 161 4.35 1.53 -19.22
CA ASN A 161 5.03 0.47 -18.49
C ASN A 161 6.36 0.91 -17.90
N ASN A 162 6.84 0.11 -16.92
CA ASN A 162 8.13 0.24 -16.28
C ASN A 162 8.32 1.57 -15.54
N LEU A 163 7.60 1.74 -14.44
CA LEU A 163 7.88 2.78 -13.45
C LEU A 163 8.73 2.19 -12.32
N TYR A 164 9.97 2.59 -12.22
CA TYR A 164 10.89 2.17 -11.17
C TYR A 164 11.27 3.33 -10.25
N ILE A 165 10.98 3.18 -8.95
CA ILE A 165 11.26 4.19 -7.93
C ILE A 165 12.00 3.51 -6.78
N SER A 166 13.21 3.98 -6.45
CA SER A 166 14.00 3.38 -5.37
C SER A 166 14.86 4.37 -4.60
N ASP A 167 15.25 3.98 -3.40
CA ASP A 167 16.25 4.68 -2.59
C ASP A 167 15.93 6.17 -2.38
N LEU A 168 14.65 6.49 -2.23
CA LEU A 168 14.17 7.84 -2.00
C LEU A 168 14.01 8.13 -0.51
N LYS A 169 14.19 9.41 -0.17
CA LYS A 169 13.74 9.97 1.09
C LYS A 169 12.69 11.04 0.83
N ILE A 170 11.42 10.71 1.06
CA ILE A 170 10.30 11.64 0.90
C ILE A 170 9.82 12.05 2.29
N ARG A 171 9.93 13.33 2.62
CA ARG A 171 9.58 13.80 3.96
C ARG A 171 8.88 15.14 3.97
N ASP A 172 8.12 15.38 5.03
CA ASP A 172 7.47 16.65 5.30
C ASP A 172 6.66 17.16 4.10
N ILE A 173 5.86 16.27 3.52
CA ILE A 173 4.99 16.63 2.38
C ILE A 173 3.71 17.24 2.91
N PHE A 174 3.63 18.57 2.87
CA PHE A 174 2.48 19.35 3.33
C PHE A 174 2.08 18.99 4.78
N PHE A 175 3.06 18.57 5.58
CA PHE A 175 2.84 18.09 6.94
C PHE A 175 2.61 19.23 7.91
N GLU A 176 3.48 20.22 7.93
CA GLU A 176 3.30 21.47 8.64
C GLU A 176 2.90 22.57 7.66
N ASN A 177 1.67 23.03 7.75
CA ASN A 177 1.14 24.07 6.88
C ASN A 177 0.74 25.30 7.72
N PRO A 178 1.67 26.20 8.00
CA PRO A 178 1.40 27.35 8.85
C PRO A 178 0.20 28.18 8.36
N GLY A 179 -0.72 28.47 9.27
CA GLY A 179 -1.91 29.26 8.96
C GLY A 179 -3.10 28.48 8.37
N TYR A 180 -2.94 27.20 8.07
CA TYR A 180 -4.07 26.36 7.67
C TYR A 180 -4.69 25.64 8.87
N ILE A 181 -5.87 26.08 9.26
CA ILE A 181 -6.62 25.47 10.36
C ILE A 181 -7.73 24.59 9.76
N ARG A 182 -7.72 23.32 10.09
CA ARG A 182 -8.79 22.40 9.72
C ARG A 182 -10.06 22.72 10.49
N SER A 183 -11.17 22.71 9.77
CA SER A 183 -12.47 22.74 10.40
C SER A 183 -12.75 21.41 11.12
N GLU A 184 -13.56 21.46 12.17
CA GLU A 184 -14.05 20.28 12.87
C GLU A 184 -14.77 19.30 11.92
N LYS A 185 -15.41 19.82 10.88
CA LYS A 185 -16.13 19.08 9.86
C LYS A 185 -15.20 18.26 8.96
N GLU A 186 -14.01 18.77 8.66
CA GLU A 186 -12.98 18.07 7.88
C GLU A 186 -12.38 16.91 8.67
N VAL A 187 -12.20 17.09 9.97
CA VAL A 187 -11.65 16.06 10.86
C VAL A 187 -12.62 14.91 11.10
N ARG A 188 -13.92 15.17 11.07
CA ARG A 188 -14.96 14.19 11.38
C ARG A 188 -15.47 13.38 10.19
N THR A 189 -15.07 13.71 8.97
CA THR A 189 -15.50 12.94 7.80
C THR A 189 -14.53 11.79 7.54
N PRO A 190 -15.03 10.60 7.14
CA PRO A 190 -14.15 9.49 6.77
C PRO A 190 -13.18 9.82 5.63
N ASN A 191 -13.51 10.82 4.83
CA ASN A 191 -12.70 11.25 3.69
C ASN A 191 -11.75 12.41 4.01
N GLY A 192 -11.78 12.92 5.24
CA GLY A 192 -10.90 14.00 5.69
C GLY A 192 -11.02 15.30 4.93
N THR A 193 -9.95 16.09 4.94
CA THR A 193 -9.88 17.38 4.21
C THR A 193 -9.51 17.17 2.74
N LYS A 194 -9.76 18.17 1.92
CA LYS A 194 -9.40 18.18 0.49
C LYS A 194 -7.95 18.58 0.22
N SER A 195 -7.30 19.20 1.18
CA SER A 195 -5.96 19.77 1.04
C SER A 195 -4.93 18.92 1.76
N TYR A 196 -4.37 17.94 1.06
CA TYR A 196 -3.41 16.99 1.61
C TYR A 196 -2.19 16.77 0.73
N GLY A 197 -1.12 16.27 1.37
CA GLY A 197 0.09 15.82 0.71
C GLY A 197 0.19 14.29 0.63
N TRP A 198 0.71 13.81 -0.47
CA TRP A 198 1.03 12.40 -0.70
C TRP A 198 2.53 12.23 -0.98
N GLY A 199 3.09 11.13 -0.54
CA GLY A 199 4.47 10.80 -0.89
C GLY A 199 4.58 10.48 -2.39
N ILE A 200 4.04 9.36 -2.80
CA ILE A 200 3.87 8.96 -4.20
C ILE A 200 2.40 8.77 -4.49
N ARG A 201 1.92 9.39 -5.54
CA ARG A 201 0.55 9.23 -6.01
C ARG A 201 0.53 8.81 -7.47
N VAL A 202 -0.04 7.64 -7.73
CA VAL A 202 -0.25 7.10 -9.08
C VAL A 202 -1.74 7.16 -9.38
N VAL A 203 -2.12 7.90 -10.41
CA VAL A 203 -3.51 8.15 -10.79
C VAL A 203 -3.74 7.72 -12.22
N ASN A 204 -4.81 6.98 -12.45
CA ASN A 204 -5.28 6.66 -13.79
C ASN A 204 -6.70 7.19 -13.97
N LEU A 205 -6.88 8.11 -14.89
CA LEU A 205 -8.15 8.75 -15.22
C LEU A 205 -8.72 8.28 -16.57
N SER A 206 -8.02 7.38 -17.24
CA SER A 206 -8.44 6.80 -18.51
C SER A 206 -9.50 5.72 -18.30
N ASN A 207 -10.41 5.61 -19.23
CA ASN A 207 -11.35 4.48 -19.29
C ASN A 207 -10.72 3.20 -19.88
N VAL A 208 -9.60 3.31 -20.58
CA VAL A 208 -8.93 2.21 -21.30
C VAL A 208 -7.47 2.04 -20.89
N GLY A 209 -6.73 3.14 -20.75
CA GLY A 209 -5.30 3.14 -20.49
C GLY A 209 -4.89 2.43 -19.19
N ASN A 210 -3.70 1.88 -19.18
CA ASN A 210 -3.13 1.13 -18.06
C ASN A 210 -1.70 1.57 -17.76
N LEU A 211 -1.25 1.26 -16.54
CA LEU A 211 0.17 1.30 -16.18
C LEU A 211 0.58 -0.08 -15.66
N VAL A 212 1.65 -0.63 -16.20
CA VAL A 212 2.12 -2.00 -15.96
C VAL A 212 3.58 -2.01 -15.53
N ASN A 213 3.98 -2.98 -14.71
CA ASN A 213 5.34 -3.15 -14.19
C ASN A 213 5.79 -1.94 -13.36
N ILE A 214 5.30 -1.86 -12.16
CA ILE A 214 5.58 -0.76 -11.23
C ILE A 214 6.38 -1.33 -10.06
N LYS A 215 7.52 -0.71 -9.76
CA LYS A 215 8.31 -1.10 -8.60
C LYS A 215 8.66 0.12 -7.75
N ILE A 216 8.35 0.05 -6.45
CA ILE A 216 8.70 1.07 -5.47
C ILE A 216 9.40 0.36 -4.31
N GLU A 217 10.68 0.66 -4.12
CA GLU A 217 11.45 -0.06 -3.11
C GLU A 217 12.46 0.80 -2.34
N ASN A 218 12.89 0.28 -1.18
CA ASN A 218 13.99 0.83 -0.36
C ASN A 218 13.83 2.32 -0.04
N SER A 219 12.60 2.82 0.03
CA SER A 219 12.33 4.24 0.17
C SER A 219 11.71 4.56 1.53
N SER A 220 11.99 5.74 2.05
CA SER A 220 11.44 6.21 3.31
C SER A 220 10.47 7.37 3.11
N PHE A 221 9.33 7.29 3.81
CA PHE A 221 8.25 8.27 3.79
C PHE A 221 8.02 8.76 5.22
N ILE A 222 8.40 10.00 5.51
CA ILE A 222 8.37 10.53 6.88
C ILE A 222 7.53 11.80 6.92
N ASN A 223 6.57 11.89 7.86
CA ASN A 223 5.71 13.06 8.00
C ASN A 223 4.95 13.40 6.70
N ILE A 224 4.18 12.47 6.20
CA ILE A 224 3.33 12.67 5.02
C ILE A 224 1.92 13.04 5.50
N SER A 225 1.38 14.17 5.07
CA SER A 225 0.11 14.67 5.62
C SER A 225 -1.12 13.83 5.28
N HIS A 226 -1.05 12.98 4.25
CA HIS A 226 -2.11 12.01 3.93
C HIS A 226 -1.54 10.60 3.81
N THR A 227 -1.18 10.13 2.65
CA THR A 227 -0.78 8.75 2.37
C THR A 227 0.62 8.70 1.74
N ALA A 228 1.46 7.80 2.22
CA ALA A 228 2.81 7.66 1.68
C ALA A 228 2.81 7.17 0.22
N ILE A 229 2.09 6.08 -0.07
CA ILE A 229 1.98 5.50 -1.43
C ILE A 229 0.50 5.29 -1.74
N ARG A 230 0.01 5.90 -2.82
CA ARG A 230 -1.39 5.76 -3.21
C ARG A 230 -1.57 5.51 -4.70
N PHE A 231 -2.25 4.42 -5.02
CA PHE A 231 -2.79 4.13 -6.35
C PHE A 231 -4.27 4.50 -6.39
N LYS A 232 -4.71 5.14 -7.46
CA LYS A 232 -6.11 5.50 -7.67
C LYS A 232 -6.50 5.32 -9.13
N GLY A 233 -7.24 4.27 -9.43
CA GLY A 233 -7.92 4.06 -10.70
C GLY A 233 -9.39 4.49 -10.68
N ILE A 234 -10.02 4.40 -11.83
CA ILE A 234 -11.47 4.63 -12.03
C ILE A 234 -12.21 3.36 -12.46
N ARG A 235 -11.48 2.33 -12.84
CA ARG A 235 -11.98 0.97 -13.13
C ARG A 235 -11.04 -0.08 -12.54
N GLU A 236 -11.46 -1.33 -12.54
CA GLU A 236 -10.67 -2.45 -12.04
C GLU A 236 -9.41 -2.70 -12.87
N ASN A 237 -8.36 -3.21 -12.22
CA ASN A 237 -7.12 -3.71 -12.85
C ASN A 237 -6.40 -2.69 -13.77
N GLN A 238 -6.45 -1.40 -13.44
CA GLN A 238 -5.77 -0.36 -14.21
C GLN A 238 -4.26 -0.30 -13.95
N PHE A 239 -3.83 -0.86 -12.84
CA PHE A 239 -2.42 -0.99 -12.47
C PHE A 239 -2.10 -2.46 -12.31
N ASN A 240 -1.07 -2.94 -12.98
CA ASN A 240 -0.75 -4.37 -13.03
C ASN A 240 0.75 -4.64 -12.82
N ASN A 241 1.07 -5.77 -12.21
CA ASN A 241 2.42 -6.19 -11.84
C ASN A 241 3.12 -5.11 -10.98
N ILE A 242 2.77 -5.09 -9.70
CA ILE A 242 3.21 -4.05 -8.77
C ILE A 242 4.04 -4.69 -7.66
N GLU A 243 5.23 -4.17 -7.46
CA GLU A 243 6.12 -4.55 -6.36
C GLU A 243 6.33 -3.35 -5.43
N ILE A 244 6.04 -3.53 -4.14
CA ILE A 244 6.24 -2.53 -3.08
C ILE A 244 7.10 -3.16 -2.00
N LEU A 245 8.41 -2.90 -2.05
CA LEU A 245 9.38 -3.69 -1.31
C LEU A 245 10.21 -2.85 -0.34
N ASN A 246 10.34 -3.31 0.91
CA ASN A 246 11.28 -2.77 1.89
C ASN A 246 11.16 -1.25 2.12
N ASN A 247 9.95 -0.71 2.05
CA ASN A 247 9.74 0.71 2.30
C ASN A 247 9.43 0.98 3.78
N ILE A 248 9.83 2.14 4.25
CA ILE A 248 9.54 2.61 5.60
C ILE A 248 8.55 3.77 5.51
N VAL A 249 7.42 3.65 6.21
CA VAL A 249 6.46 4.73 6.40
C VAL A 249 6.41 5.09 7.87
N LEU A 250 6.81 6.29 8.19
CA LEU A 250 6.76 6.80 9.54
C LEU A 250 5.92 8.07 9.59
N ARG A 251 4.76 7.96 10.26
CA ARG A 251 3.84 9.08 10.52
C ARG A 251 3.21 9.68 9.25
N SER A 252 2.15 9.04 8.80
CA SER A 252 1.24 9.60 7.79
C SER A 252 -0.05 10.09 8.47
N GLY A 253 -0.60 11.21 8.00
CA GLY A 253 -1.85 11.77 8.55
C GLY A 253 -3.09 10.96 8.19
N GLY A 254 -3.02 10.13 7.17
CA GLY A 254 -4.00 9.14 6.73
C GLY A 254 -3.40 7.73 6.69
N PRO A 255 -3.86 6.87 5.79
CA PRO A 255 -3.29 5.55 5.62
C PRO A 255 -1.81 5.58 5.25
N GLY A 256 -1.08 4.54 5.60
CA GLY A 256 0.29 4.38 5.12
C GLY A 256 0.32 4.14 3.60
N MET A 257 -0.35 3.10 3.14
CA MET A 257 -0.42 2.72 1.73
C MET A 257 -1.85 2.38 1.30
N VAL A 258 -2.23 2.75 0.08
CA VAL A 258 -3.56 2.43 -0.49
C VAL A 258 -3.43 1.97 -1.93
N PHE A 259 -3.95 0.79 -2.21
CA PHE A 259 -3.96 0.18 -3.54
C PHE A 259 -5.39 0.03 -4.03
N ASN A 260 -5.77 0.90 -4.96
CA ASN A 260 -7.07 0.85 -5.60
C ASN A 260 -6.92 0.53 -7.09
N SER A 261 -7.74 -0.40 -7.58
CA SER A 261 -7.74 -0.81 -8.98
C SER A 261 -6.44 -1.50 -9.43
N THR A 262 -5.82 -2.23 -8.51
CA THR A 262 -4.55 -2.94 -8.74
C THR A 262 -4.77 -4.43 -9.01
N LYS A 263 -3.88 -5.02 -9.78
CA LYS A 263 -3.81 -6.46 -10.03
C LYS A 263 -2.36 -6.93 -9.95
N ASN A 264 -2.15 -8.16 -9.45
CA ASN A 264 -0.83 -8.74 -9.27
C ASN A 264 0.07 -7.82 -8.41
N LEU A 265 -0.38 -7.54 -7.18
CA LEU A 265 0.37 -6.74 -6.21
C LEU A 265 1.19 -7.63 -5.29
N TYR A 266 2.47 -7.37 -5.18
CA TYR A 266 3.34 -7.94 -4.16
C TYR A 266 3.86 -6.83 -3.24
N ALA A 267 3.39 -6.80 -1.98
CA ALA A 267 3.84 -5.88 -0.95
C ALA A 267 4.59 -6.65 0.13
N ASN A 268 5.91 -6.48 0.22
CA ASN A 268 6.77 -7.30 1.07
C ASN A 268 7.83 -6.48 1.81
N GLY A 269 8.07 -6.83 3.08
CA GLY A 269 9.14 -6.25 3.88
C GLY A 269 8.96 -4.79 4.27
N ASN A 270 7.75 -4.23 4.13
CA ASN A 270 7.50 -2.83 4.46
C ASN A 270 7.25 -2.65 5.97
N ASP A 271 7.77 -1.55 6.54
CA ASP A 271 7.50 -1.13 7.91
C ASP A 271 6.63 0.13 7.92
N ILE A 272 5.37 -0.01 8.33
CA ILE A 272 4.41 1.07 8.36
C ILE A 272 4.04 1.36 9.81
N ASN A 273 4.41 2.55 10.28
CA ASN A 273 4.28 2.93 11.67
C ASN A 273 3.64 4.32 11.82
N TYR A 274 2.72 4.48 12.78
CA TYR A 274 1.99 5.70 13.09
C TYR A 274 1.21 6.27 11.89
N SER A 275 0.50 5.43 11.16
CA SER A 275 -0.47 5.90 10.17
C SER A 275 -1.74 6.43 10.84
N GLY A 276 -2.37 7.45 10.23
CA GLY A 276 -3.56 8.08 10.77
C GLY A 276 -3.33 8.81 12.08
N SER A 277 -2.19 9.47 12.23
CA SER A 277 -1.74 10.13 13.47
C SER A 277 -2.83 10.90 14.17
N PHE A 278 -3.29 10.39 15.32
CA PHE A 278 -4.35 11.00 16.12
C PHE A 278 -3.89 12.31 16.77
N ASP A 279 -2.62 12.44 16.97
CA ASP A 279 -1.94 13.60 17.55
C ASP A 279 -1.59 14.70 16.54
N ASP A 280 -1.73 14.42 15.23
CA ASP A 280 -1.53 15.40 14.19
C ASP A 280 -2.69 16.41 14.16
N THR A 281 -2.36 17.69 14.14
CA THR A 281 -3.34 18.79 14.02
C THR A 281 -4.13 18.74 12.71
N ARG A 282 -3.62 18.04 11.69
CA ARG A 282 -4.26 17.81 10.40
C ARG A 282 -4.92 16.44 10.30
N LYS A 283 -5.60 16.04 11.35
CA LYS A 283 -6.24 14.73 11.47
C LYS A 283 -7.08 14.37 10.27
N TRP A 284 -6.92 13.16 9.81
CA TRP A 284 -7.78 12.53 8.83
C TRP A 284 -8.63 11.44 9.48
N GLY A 285 -9.78 11.11 8.87
CA GLY A 285 -10.73 10.18 9.49
C GLY A 285 -10.26 8.73 9.51
N ARG A 286 -9.35 8.32 8.64
CA ARG A 286 -8.91 6.94 8.43
C ARG A 286 -7.41 6.83 8.52
N GLY A 287 -6.90 5.71 9.00
CA GLY A 287 -5.49 5.62 9.30
C GLY A 287 -4.87 4.24 9.22
N SER A 288 -5.44 3.30 8.48
CA SER A 288 -4.87 1.95 8.37
C SER A 288 -3.45 1.95 7.81
N GLY A 289 -2.66 0.96 8.20
CA GLY A 289 -1.30 0.80 7.67
C GLY A 289 -1.32 0.59 6.15
N LEU A 290 -2.02 -0.43 5.70
CA LEU A 290 -2.22 -0.72 4.28
C LEU A 290 -3.65 -1.15 4.02
N TRP A 291 -4.23 -0.78 2.88
CA TRP A 291 -5.43 -1.41 2.38
C TRP A 291 -5.48 -1.57 0.86
N THR A 292 -6.25 -2.56 0.42
CA THR A 292 -6.63 -2.79 -0.98
C THR A 292 -8.10 -2.43 -1.19
N TRP A 293 -8.46 -1.94 -2.37
CA TRP A 293 -9.84 -1.62 -2.74
C TRP A 293 -10.05 -1.84 -4.25
N GLY A 294 -11.07 -2.62 -4.62
CA GLY A 294 -11.31 -2.96 -6.02
C GLY A 294 -10.07 -3.54 -6.70
N SER A 295 -9.38 -4.43 -6.01
CA SER A 295 -8.09 -4.99 -6.39
C SER A 295 -8.15 -6.51 -6.43
N SER A 296 -7.25 -7.13 -7.19
CA SER A 296 -7.21 -8.59 -7.35
C SER A 296 -5.79 -9.13 -7.35
N PHE A 297 -5.65 -10.38 -6.91
CA PHE A 297 -4.37 -11.09 -6.92
C PHE A 297 -3.27 -10.31 -6.18
N ALA A 298 -3.44 -10.10 -4.87
CA ALA A 298 -2.44 -9.44 -4.06
C ALA A 298 -1.86 -10.36 -2.99
N LEU A 299 -0.54 -10.34 -2.85
CA LEU A 299 0.19 -10.94 -1.74
C LEU A 299 0.81 -9.83 -0.89
N ILE A 300 0.35 -9.72 0.36
CA ILE A 300 0.82 -8.76 1.35
C ILE A 300 1.53 -9.56 2.43
N SER A 301 2.86 -9.63 2.36
CA SER A 301 3.66 -10.59 3.13
C SER A 301 4.85 -9.94 3.84
N ASN A 302 5.20 -10.46 5.02
CA ASN A 302 6.38 -10.04 5.77
C ASN A 302 6.44 -8.53 6.09
N ASN A 303 5.30 -7.87 6.25
CA ASN A 303 5.26 -6.46 6.60
C ASN A 303 5.05 -6.26 8.10
N LYS A 304 5.44 -5.08 8.59
CA LYS A 304 5.12 -4.62 9.95
C LYS A 304 4.10 -3.48 9.87
N PHE A 305 2.96 -3.64 10.51
CA PHE A 305 1.90 -2.65 10.63
C PHE A 305 1.74 -2.27 12.09
N GLN A 306 2.17 -1.07 12.48
CA GLN A 306 2.25 -0.72 13.88
C GLN A 306 1.62 0.65 14.17
N ASN A 307 0.94 0.74 15.32
CA ASN A 307 0.46 2.00 15.87
C ASN A 307 -0.43 2.83 14.92
N ALA A 308 -1.20 2.19 14.06
CA ALA A 308 -2.22 2.87 13.26
C ALA A 308 -3.27 3.47 14.20
N ASN A 309 -3.44 4.80 14.16
CA ASN A 309 -4.22 5.51 15.18
C ASN A 309 -5.00 6.70 14.62
N GLY A 310 -6.02 6.43 13.86
CA GLY A 310 -7.00 7.43 13.42
C GLY A 310 -8.34 7.28 14.15
N PRO A 311 -9.26 8.24 14.02
CA PRO A 311 -10.59 8.20 14.61
C PRO A 311 -11.52 7.17 13.96
N ALA A 312 -11.19 6.67 12.76
CA ALA A 312 -11.87 5.59 12.05
C ALA A 312 -10.87 4.68 11.31
N ASP A 313 -11.33 3.56 10.76
CA ASP A 313 -10.51 2.49 10.19
C ASP A 313 -9.30 2.19 11.08
N SER A 314 -8.08 2.40 10.63
CA SER A 314 -6.86 2.25 11.45
C SER A 314 -6.56 0.81 11.87
N ALA A 315 -6.92 -0.14 11.03
CA ALA A 315 -6.40 -1.50 11.11
C ALA A 315 -4.92 -1.55 10.66
N GLY A 316 -4.21 -2.57 11.05
CA GLY A 316 -2.85 -2.78 10.53
C GLY A 316 -2.86 -2.92 9.00
N CYS A 317 -3.54 -3.93 8.53
CA CYS A 317 -3.87 -4.14 7.11
C CYS A 317 -5.35 -4.47 6.99
N HIS A 318 -6.04 -4.01 5.93
CA HIS A 318 -7.39 -4.48 5.66
C HIS A 318 -7.71 -4.64 4.17
N ILE A 319 -8.66 -5.51 3.89
CA ILE A 319 -9.18 -5.79 2.56
C ILE A 319 -10.52 -5.06 2.44
N ASP A 320 -10.50 -3.88 1.80
CA ASP A 320 -11.70 -3.08 1.54
C ASP A 320 -12.55 -3.76 0.45
N PHE A 321 -13.72 -3.26 0.15
CA PHE A 321 -14.68 -3.96 -0.70
C PHE A 321 -14.27 -4.08 -2.18
N ASN A 322 -14.89 -5.05 -2.89
CA ASN A 322 -14.66 -5.39 -4.30
C ASN A 322 -13.23 -5.90 -4.58
N CYS A 323 -12.67 -6.68 -3.68
CA CYS A 323 -11.39 -7.35 -3.90
C CYS A 323 -11.59 -8.85 -4.09
N ASN A 324 -10.64 -9.49 -4.78
CA ASN A 324 -10.59 -10.95 -4.86
C ASN A 324 -9.15 -11.46 -4.88
N ASP A 325 -8.97 -12.68 -4.38
CA ASP A 325 -7.67 -13.35 -4.36
C ASP A 325 -6.58 -12.51 -3.63
N ILE A 326 -6.93 -11.98 -2.46
CA ILE A 326 -6.01 -11.19 -1.61
C ILE A 326 -5.51 -12.05 -0.46
N ILE A 327 -4.20 -12.13 -0.30
CA ILE A 327 -3.56 -12.81 0.82
C ILE A 327 -2.80 -11.82 1.68
N VAL A 328 -3.09 -11.87 2.98
CA VAL A 328 -2.35 -11.16 4.03
C VAL A 328 -1.68 -12.22 4.88
N GLU A 329 -0.35 -12.37 4.77
CA GLU A 329 0.36 -13.45 5.45
C GLU A 329 1.69 -13.04 6.06
N ASN A 330 2.11 -13.76 7.09
CA ASN A 330 3.42 -13.59 7.74
C ASN A 330 3.71 -12.14 8.18
N ASN A 331 2.68 -11.35 8.48
CA ASN A 331 2.84 -9.96 8.90
C ASN A 331 2.79 -9.85 10.42
N LEU A 332 3.46 -8.83 10.94
CA LEU A 332 3.28 -8.35 12.31
C LEU A 332 2.29 -7.18 12.31
N SER A 333 1.21 -7.32 13.06
CA SER A 333 0.21 -6.27 13.33
C SER A 333 0.25 -5.93 14.82
N LYS A 334 0.53 -4.67 15.20
CA LYS A 334 0.73 -4.33 16.60
C LYS A 334 0.18 -2.96 16.96
N ASN A 335 -0.63 -2.90 18.04
CA ASN A 335 -1.19 -1.68 18.60
C ASN A 335 -1.98 -0.82 17.60
N ASN A 336 -2.65 -1.43 16.64
CA ASN A 336 -3.47 -0.73 15.67
C ASN A 336 -4.87 -0.47 16.24
N ALA A 337 -5.27 0.78 16.30
CA ALA A 337 -6.50 1.19 16.99
C ALA A 337 -7.77 0.60 16.36
N GLY A 338 -7.79 0.42 15.05
CA GLY A 338 -8.92 -0.11 14.29
C GLY A 338 -9.11 -1.61 14.39
N GLY A 339 -8.00 -2.36 14.31
CA GLY A 339 -8.09 -3.82 14.39
C GLY A 339 -7.02 -4.57 13.64
N PHE A 340 -7.27 -5.87 13.48
CA PHE A 340 -6.37 -6.79 12.81
C PHE A 340 -7.02 -7.41 11.56
N ILE A 341 -7.97 -8.33 11.73
CA ILE A 341 -8.66 -8.97 10.60
C ILE A 341 -9.82 -8.08 10.18
N GLU A 342 -9.80 -7.60 8.95
CA GLU A 342 -10.87 -6.79 8.39
C GLU A 342 -11.05 -7.14 6.92
N ILE A 343 -12.19 -7.78 6.59
CA ILE A 343 -12.60 -8.12 5.23
C ILE A 343 -13.98 -7.52 4.98
N LEU A 344 -14.06 -6.57 4.05
CA LEU A 344 -15.32 -5.90 3.71
C LEU A 344 -16.11 -6.65 2.63
N GLY A 345 -17.17 -6.03 2.14
CA GLY A 345 -18.15 -6.70 1.28
C GLY A 345 -17.68 -6.91 -0.16
N ASN A 346 -18.37 -7.82 -0.83
CA ASN A 346 -18.09 -8.23 -2.20
C ASN A 346 -16.64 -8.68 -2.44
N ASN A 347 -16.03 -9.25 -1.42
CA ASN A 347 -14.70 -9.84 -1.48
C ASN A 347 -14.82 -11.36 -1.63
N TYR A 348 -13.94 -11.96 -2.43
CA TYR A 348 -13.89 -13.39 -2.71
C TYR A 348 -12.48 -13.92 -2.54
N ASN A 349 -12.33 -15.15 -2.02
CA ASN A 349 -11.06 -15.83 -1.91
C ASN A 349 -9.98 -14.99 -1.20
N CYS A 350 -10.35 -14.31 -0.13
CA CYS A 350 -9.42 -13.52 0.65
C CYS A 350 -8.92 -14.32 1.85
N ALA A 351 -7.65 -14.16 2.20
CA ALA A 351 -7.08 -14.88 3.33
C ALA A 351 -6.24 -13.98 4.25
N TYR A 352 -6.37 -14.25 5.55
CA TYR A 352 -5.40 -13.85 6.58
C TYR A 352 -4.77 -15.12 7.14
N ARG A 353 -3.48 -15.33 6.92
CA ARG A 353 -2.83 -16.54 7.39
C ARG A 353 -1.44 -16.30 7.98
N ASN A 354 -1.10 -17.07 9.01
CA ASN A 354 0.22 -17.05 9.63
C ASN A 354 0.70 -15.67 10.10
N ASN A 355 -0.22 -14.75 10.40
CA ASN A 355 0.13 -13.44 10.92
C ASN A 355 0.20 -13.46 12.44
N VAL A 356 0.89 -12.47 12.98
CA VAL A 356 0.92 -12.19 14.42
C VAL A 356 0.24 -10.86 14.70
N SER A 357 -0.73 -10.85 15.62
CA SER A 357 -1.43 -9.63 16.07
C SER A 357 -1.27 -9.42 17.58
N ILE A 358 -0.89 -8.21 17.97
CA ILE A 358 -0.68 -7.85 19.38
C ILE A 358 -1.41 -6.56 19.69
N ASN A 359 -2.40 -6.63 20.61
CA ASN A 359 -3.12 -5.47 21.14
C ASN A 359 -3.79 -4.59 20.07
N ASP A 360 -4.18 -5.18 18.94
CA ASP A 360 -4.96 -4.50 17.91
C ASP A 360 -6.43 -4.34 18.37
N GLY A 361 -7.13 -3.36 17.78
CA GLY A 361 -8.55 -3.13 18.03
C GLY A 361 -8.87 -2.42 19.35
N HIS A 362 -7.92 -1.71 19.92
CA HIS A 362 -8.06 -1.07 21.24
C HIS A 362 -8.94 0.19 21.26
N ARG A 363 -9.31 0.75 20.11
CA ARG A 363 -10.10 1.99 20.03
C ARG A 363 -11.52 1.80 20.58
N VAL A 364 -11.94 2.76 21.41
CA VAL A 364 -13.31 2.81 21.96
C VAL A 364 -14.04 4.00 21.32
N LYS A 365 -15.16 3.72 20.66
CA LYS A 365 -16.03 4.74 20.06
C LYS A 365 -16.49 5.75 21.10
N GLY A 366 -16.46 7.04 20.74
CA GLY A 366 -16.82 8.15 21.60
C GLY A 366 -15.70 8.63 22.52
N LYS A 367 -14.59 7.88 22.65
CA LYS A 367 -13.42 8.33 23.41
C LYS A 367 -12.41 9.01 22.49
N LYS A 368 -11.80 10.12 22.94
CA LYS A 368 -10.77 10.86 22.21
C LYS A 368 -11.13 11.20 20.75
N GLY A 369 -12.41 11.50 20.46
CA GLY A 369 -12.87 11.84 19.11
C GLY A 369 -13.07 10.65 18.16
N ALA A 370 -12.93 9.43 18.62
CA ALA A 370 -13.16 8.24 17.81
C ALA A 370 -14.65 8.08 17.45
N PHE A 371 -14.95 7.91 16.17
CA PHE A 371 -16.32 7.67 15.70
C PHE A 371 -16.57 6.25 15.18
N GLN A 372 -15.53 5.42 15.18
CA GLN A 372 -15.63 3.98 14.97
C GLN A 372 -15.07 3.20 16.17
N GLU A 373 -15.64 2.02 16.42
CA GLU A 373 -15.11 1.04 17.36
C GLU A 373 -13.89 0.33 16.74
N GLY A 374 -12.88 0.03 17.55
CA GLY A 374 -11.82 -0.89 17.16
C GLY A 374 -12.33 -2.33 17.26
N LYS A 375 -11.92 -3.21 16.35
CA LYS A 375 -12.32 -4.61 16.33
C LYS A 375 -11.14 -5.51 15.99
N ILE A 376 -10.92 -6.52 16.80
CA ILE A 376 -9.85 -7.48 16.51
C ILE A 376 -10.17 -8.33 15.27
N PHE A 377 -11.46 -8.54 15.02
CA PHE A 377 -11.99 -9.35 13.93
C PHE A 377 -13.25 -8.71 13.37
N TRP A 378 -13.27 -8.43 12.08
CA TRP A 378 -14.40 -7.79 11.43
C TRP A 378 -14.64 -8.32 10.01
N LEU A 379 -15.81 -8.95 9.83
CA LEU A 379 -16.38 -9.30 8.54
C LEU A 379 -17.56 -8.38 8.27
N SER A 380 -17.51 -7.58 7.22
CA SER A 380 -18.55 -6.60 6.90
C SER A 380 -19.07 -6.77 5.49
N GLY A 381 -20.38 -6.77 5.32
CA GLY A 381 -21.01 -6.76 4.00
C GLY A 381 -21.01 -5.39 3.29
N TYR A 382 -20.31 -4.40 3.82
CA TYR A 382 -20.29 -3.06 3.24
C TYR A 382 -19.64 -3.03 1.85
N ILE A 383 -20.37 -2.51 0.86
CA ILE A 383 -19.94 -2.37 -0.54
C ILE A 383 -20.12 -0.94 -1.08
N GLY A 384 -20.28 0.02 -0.17
CA GLY A 384 -20.48 1.42 -0.52
C GLY A 384 -21.75 2.01 0.07
N ARG A 385 -21.80 3.32 0.16
CA ARG A 385 -22.94 4.04 0.77
C ARG A 385 -24.23 3.80 0.00
N GLY A 386 -25.27 3.38 0.69
CA GLY A 386 -26.61 3.14 0.12
C GLY A 386 -26.73 1.87 -0.72
N LYS A 387 -25.70 1.03 -0.73
CA LYS A 387 -25.75 -0.29 -1.35
C LYS A 387 -26.23 -1.34 -0.35
N GLU A 388 -26.91 -2.38 -0.85
CA GLU A 388 -27.25 -3.54 -0.06
C GLU A 388 -25.96 -4.30 0.30
N ARG A 389 -25.90 -4.84 1.53
CA ARG A 389 -24.73 -5.57 2.02
C ARG A 389 -24.57 -6.90 1.31
N ASN A 390 -23.34 -7.24 1.02
CA ASN A 390 -23.01 -8.43 0.25
C ASN A 390 -21.63 -8.98 0.60
N GLY A 391 -21.53 -10.24 1.05
CA GLY A 391 -20.27 -10.88 1.39
C GLY A 391 -19.69 -10.44 2.76
N PRO A 392 -18.40 -10.67 3.04
CA PRO A 392 -17.44 -11.37 2.17
C PRO A 392 -17.80 -12.83 1.91
N PHE A 393 -17.20 -13.41 0.87
CA PHE A 393 -17.45 -14.79 0.44
C PHE A 393 -16.17 -15.61 0.41
N ASN A 394 -16.27 -16.92 0.71
CA ASN A 394 -15.20 -17.90 0.54
C ASN A 394 -13.84 -17.35 1.01
N SER A 395 -13.81 -16.90 2.25
CA SER A 395 -12.62 -16.27 2.84
C SER A 395 -12.06 -17.14 3.96
N TYR A 396 -10.74 -17.08 4.16
CA TYR A 396 -10.01 -18.04 4.98
C TYR A 396 -9.11 -17.32 5.98
N ILE A 397 -9.24 -17.65 7.24
CA ILE A 397 -8.51 -17.03 8.34
C ILE A 397 -7.88 -18.15 9.16
N TYR A 398 -6.56 -18.40 8.98
CA TYR A 398 -5.95 -19.56 9.62
C TYR A 398 -4.48 -19.36 9.99
N GLY A 399 -4.04 -20.14 10.97
CA GLY A 399 -2.66 -20.13 11.45
C GLY A 399 -2.23 -18.82 12.12
N ASN A 400 -3.15 -17.87 12.36
CA ASN A 400 -2.80 -16.60 12.97
C ASN A 400 -2.64 -16.73 14.48
N LYS A 401 -1.74 -15.95 15.07
CA LYS A 401 -1.53 -15.82 16.50
C LYS A 401 -1.98 -14.43 16.94
N VAL A 402 -3.03 -14.37 17.77
CA VAL A 402 -3.68 -13.12 18.16
C VAL A 402 -3.65 -12.98 19.68
N TYR A 403 -2.96 -11.97 20.17
CA TYR A 403 -2.92 -11.62 21.59
C TYR A 403 -3.61 -10.27 21.85
N VAL A 404 -4.49 -10.24 22.85
CA VAL A 404 -5.14 -9.01 23.32
C VAL A 404 -5.04 -8.95 24.84
N GLY A 405 -4.31 -7.96 25.36
CA GLY A 405 -4.02 -7.78 26.77
C GLY A 405 -5.22 -7.31 27.59
N LYS A 406 -5.07 -7.35 28.90
CA LYS A 406 -6.10 -7.09 29.92
C LYS A 406 -6.75 -5.69 29.87
N ASP A 407 -6.10 -4.72 29.27
CA ASP A 407 -6.61 -3.34 29.19
C ASP A 407 -7.52 -3.11 27.97
N ILE A 408 -7.70 -4.13 27.13
CA ILE A 408 -8.48 -4.08 25.91
C ILE A 408 -9.61 -5.10 25.99
N ILE A 409 -10.82 -4.69 25.60
CA ILE A 409 -11.94 -5.61 25.38
C ILE A 409 -11.93 -6.00 23.91
N PRO A 410 -11.62 -7.27 23.58
CA PRO A 410 -11.61 -7.74 22.20
C PRO A 410 -13.02 -7.64 21.60
N LYS A 411 -13.15 -7.15 20.39
CA LYS A 411 -14.45 -7.05 19.71
C LYS A 411 -14.39 -7.83 18.41
N ILE A 412 -15.36 -8.72 18.25
CA ILE A 412 -15.56 -9.55 17.05
C ILE A 412 -16.85 -9.10 16.40
N ALA A 413 -16.79 -8.65 15.16
CA ALA A 413 -17.97 -8.23 14.42
C ALA A 413 -18.14 -9.08 13.16
N VAL A 414 -19.31 -9.68 13.00
CA VAL A 414 -19.66 -10.52 11.85
C VAL A 414 -20.99 -10.07 11.27
N ASP A 415 -20.97 -9.62 10.03
CA ASP A 415 -22.16 -9.24 9.28
C ASP A 415 -22.91 -10.49 8.79
N LYS A 416 -24.24 -10.45 8.84
CA LYS A 416 -25.10 -11.51 8.29
C LYS A 416 -24.92 -11.80 6.81
N ALA A 417 -24.32 -10.86 6.07
CA ALA A 417 -24.02 -11.04 4.66
C ALA A 417 -22.79 -11.92 4.40
N ALA A 418 -21.93 -12.13 5.40
CA ALA A 418 -20.76 -13.00 5.29
C ALA A 418 -21.15 -14.46 5.06
N ARG A 419 -20.50 -15.14 4.11
CA ARG A 419 -20.79 -16.53 3.75
C ARG A 419 -19.56 -17.28 3.28
N GLY A 420 -19.46 -18.56 3.65
CA GLY A 420 -18.34 -19.40 3.26
C GLY A 420 -17.03 -18.93 3.88
N VAL A 421 -17.05 -18.44 5.13
CA VAL A 421 -15.86 -17.96 5.82
C VAL A 421 -15.41 -19.03 6.81
N PHE A 422 -14.15 -19.43 6.68
CA PHE A 422 -13.50 -20.41 7.54
C PHE A 422 -12.44 -19.76 8.42
N VAL A 423 -12.62 -19.87 9.73
CA VAL A 423 -11.68 -19.39 10.74
C VAL A 423 -11.15 -20.62 11.44
N ALA A 424 -9.96 -21.09 11.07
CA ALA A 424 -9.46 -22.37 11.52
C ALA A 424 -8.00 -22.34 12.00
N ASN A 425 -7.67 -23.18 12.97
CA ASN A 425 -6.30 -23.38 13.44
C ASN A 425 -5.60 -22.07 13.88
N ASN A 426 -6.35 -21.10 14.41
CA ASN A 426 -5.79 -19.88 14.98
C ASN A 426 -5.60 -20.01 16.49
N ILE A 427 -4.71 -19.21 17.04
CA ILE A 427 -4.58 -19.01 18.48
C ILE A 427 -5.14 -17.63 18.81
N PHE A 428 -6.27 -17.59 19.55
CA PHE A 428 -6.89 -16.38 20.06
C PHE A 428 -6.69 -16.29 21.57
N TYR A 429 -5.66 -15.59 21.98
CA TYR A 429 -5.38 -15.38 23.41
C TYR A 429 -5.88 -14.02 23.86
N PHE A 430 -7.08 -14.00 24.41
CA PHE A 430 -7.73 -12.82 24.95
C PHE A 430 -7.68 -12.83 26.47
N GLU A 431 -7.09 -11.78 27.06
CA GLU A 431 -7.09 -11.67 28.54
C GLU A 431 -8.47 -11.38 29.08
N ASN A 432 -9.27 -10.57 28.37
CA ASN A 432 -10.68 -10.30 28.69
C ASN A 432 -11.62 -11.08 27.78
N ASP A 433 -12.86 -11.23 28.23
CA ASP A 433 -13.92 -11.83 27.43
C ASP A 433 -14.23 -10.95 26.22
N PRO A 434 -14.26 -11.49 25.01
CA PRO A 434 -14.60 -10.73 23.84
C PRO A 434 -16.08 -10.35 23.81
N VAL A 435 -16.36 -9.19 23.24
CA VAL A 435 -17.71 -8.77 22.89
C VAL A 435 -17.96 -9.09 21.43
N MET A 436 -18.99 -9.89 21.18
CA MET A 436 -19.42 -10.17 19.82
C MET A 436 -20.47 -9.16 19.38
N VAL A 437 -20.22 -8.51 18.25
CA VAL A 437 -21.15 -7.61 17.58
C VAL A 437 -21.66 -8.32 16.33
N LEU A 438 -22.94 -8.66 16.34
CA LEU A 438 -23.59 -9.23 15.16
C LEU A 438 -24.14 -8.09 14.31
N GLY A 439 -23.57 -7.94 13.14
CA GLY A 439 -23.90 -6.87 12.22
C GLY A 439 -22.72 -5.98 11.88
N ASP A 440 -23.00 -4.94 11.10
CA ASP A 440 -22.01 -3.91 10.81
C ASP A 440 -21.69 -3.09 12.07
N GLN A 441 -20.50 -2.56 12.12
CA GLN A 441 -20.02 -1.72 13.21
C GLN A 441 -20.92 -0.52 13.54
N TYR A 442 -21.72 -0.06 12.59
CA TYR A 442 -22.59 1.11 12.76
C TYR A 442 -24.02 0.77 13.18
N LYS A 443 -24.46 -0.44 12.87
CA LYS A 443 -25.83 -0.88 13.12
C LYS A 443 -25.80 -2.37 13.45
N PRO A 444 -25.84 -2.75 14.72
CA PRO A 444 -26.11 -4.12 15.10
C PRO A 444 -27.42 -4.58 14.46
N ASP A 445 -27.38 -5.74 13.82
CA ASP A 445 -28.61 -6.31 13.24
C ASP A 445 -29.54 -6.76 14.37
N VAL A 446 -30.76 -6.25 14.40
CA VAL A 446 -31.79 -6.72 15.33
C VAL A 446 -32.11 -8.18 15.00
N GLY A 447 -31.84 -9.08 15.93
CA GLY A 447 -32.01 -10.54 15.73
C GLY A 447 -30.94 -11.15 14.80
N GLY A 448 -29.83 -10.45 14.52
CA GLY A 448 -28.85 -10.78 13.48
C GLY A 448 -28.11 -12.12 13.65
N GLY A 449 -27.99 -12.63 14.87
CA GLY A 449 -27.31 -13.90 15.13
C GLY A 449 -27.93 -15.09 14.41
N SER A 450 -29.25 -15.11 14.27
CA SER A 450 -29.98 -16.18 13.59
C SER A 450 -29.81 -16.20 12.07
N GLN A 451 -29.23 -15.17 11.47
CA GLN A 451 -29.12 -15.01 10.01
C GLN A 451 -27.70 -15.23 9.48
N ILE A 452 -26.71 -15.36 10.35
CA ILE A 452 -25.33 -15.68 9.94
C ILE A 452 -25.29 -17.14 9.55
N LYS A 453 -24.89 -17.41 8.30
CA LYS A 453 -24.80 -18.75 7.74
C LYS A 453 -23.42 -19.03 7.20
N ASN A 454 -22.92 -20.25 7.40
CA ASN A 454 -21.67 -20.69 6.80
C ASN A 454 -20.46 -19.81 7.20
N VAL A 455 -20.38 -19.41 8.46
CA VAL A 455 -19.18 -18.87 9.09
C VAL A 455 -18.76 -19.87 10.18
N PHE A 456 -17.62 -20.52 9.93
CA PHE A 456 -17.15 -21.64 10.73
C PHE A 456 -15.92 -21.23 11.52
N PHE A 457 -15.92 -21.54 12.82
CA PHE A 457 -14.74 -21.43 13.68
C PHE A 457 -14.33 -22.84 14.09
N GLU A 458 -13.28 -23.36 13.47
CA GLU A 458 -12.89 -24.77 13.63
C GLU A 458 -11.45 -24.90 14.14
N ASN A 459 -11.25 -25.79 15.09
CA ASN A 459 -9.92 -26.13 15.65
C ASN A 459 -9.12 -24.92 16.15
N ASN A 460 -9.76 -23.80 16.52
CA ASN A 460 -9.04 -22.66 17.07
C ASN A 460 -8.75 -22.87 18.56
N ILE A 461 -7.67 -22.28 19.02
CA ILE A 461 -7.31 -22.28 20.44
C ILE A 461 -7.75 -20.96 21.07
N PHE A 462 -8.53 -21.04 22.16
CA PHE A 462 -8.95 -19.90 22.95
C PHE A 462 -8.51 -20.09 24.41
N LYS A 463 -8.30 -18.99 25.15
CA LYS A 463 -8.03 -19.04 26.58
C LYS A 463 -9.19 -19.68 27.36
N LYS A 464 -10.41 -19.34 26.99
CA LYS A 464 -11.66 -19.92 27.54
C LYS A 464 -12.79 -19.86 26.52
N ASN A 465 -13.88 -20.58 26.81
CA ASN A 465 -15.07 -20.47 25.97
C ASN A 465 -15.74 -19.10 26.15
N HIS A 466 -15.62 -18.28 25.11
CA HIS A 466 -16.21 -16.93 25.09
C HIS A 466 -17.42 -16.82 24.15
N TRP A 467 -17.88 -17.92 23.57
CA TRP A 467 -18.97 -17.88 22.60
C TRP A 467 -20.28 -17.49 23.28
N PRO A 468 -20.99 -16.46 22.81
CA PRO A 468 -22.35 -16.17 23.27
C PRO A 468 -23.25 -17.36 22.96
N LYS A 469 -24.12 -17.76 23.91
CA LYS A 469 -25.02 -18.91 23.74
C LYS A 469 -26.00 -18.79 22.58
N GLU A 470 -26.18 -17.60 22.06
CA GLU A 470 -27.19 -17.26 21.04
C GLU A 470 -26.63 -17.10 19.61
N VAL A 471 -25.33 -17.38 19.39
CA VAL A 471 -24.72 -17.13 18.10
C VAL A 471 -24.66 -18.39 17.26
N LEU A 472 -25.20 -18.31 16.06
CA LEU A 472 -25.15 -19.36 15.02
C LEU A 472 -23.80 -19.46 14.30
N ILE A 473 -22.76 -18.86 14.80
CA ILE A 473 -21.39 -19.21 14.45
C ILE A 473 -21.17 -20.62 15.00
N GLN A 474 -20.85 -21.55 14.14
CA GLN A 474 -20.65 -22.93 14.54
C GLN A 474 -19.22 -23.12 15.06
N PRO A 475 -19.01 -23.17 16.38
CA PRO A 475 -17.73 -23.53 16.95
C PRO A 475 -17.55 -25.05 16.82
N ILE A 476 -16.70 -25.49 15.90
CA ILE A 476 -16.43 -26.90 15.69
C ILE A 476 -15.04 -27.21 16.27
N ASN A 477 -14.97 -28.18 17.19
CA ASN A 477 -13.70 -28.70 17.74
C ASN A 477 -12.72 -27.64 18.27
N ASN A 478 -13.20 -26.48 18.72
CA ASN A 478 -12.31 -25.47 19.31
C ASN A 478 -11.72 -25.98 20.63
N ILE A 479 -10.46 -25.67 20.83
CA ILE A 479 -9.70 -26.08 22.01
C ILE A 479 -9.66 -24.94 23.01
N TYR A 480 -9.99 -25.22 24.27
CA TYR A 480 -9.96 -24.24 25.34
C TYR A 480 -8.82 -24.59 26.31
N HIS A 481 -7.81 -23.72 26.40
CA HIS A 481 -6.67 -23.87 27.30
C HIS A 481 -6.67 -22.78 28.37
N PRO A 482 -7.44 -22.92 29.46
CA PRO A 482 -7.42 -21.96 30.56
C PRO A 482 -6.06 -22.03 31.26
N GLY A 483 -5.13 -21.19 30.90
CA GLY A 483 -3.82 -21.08 31.56
C GLY A 483 -2.65 -21.82 30.92
N ALA A 484 -2.85 -22.48 29.77
CA ALA A 484 -1.78 -23.27 29.14
C ALA A 484 -0.87 -22.48 28.18
N VAL A 485 -1.27 -21.29 27.74
CA VAL A 485 -0.43 -20.43 26.91
C VAL A 485 0.12 -19.33 27.81
N LYS A 486 1.38 -19.45 28.21
CA LYS A 486 2.07 -18.35 28.88
C LYS A 486 2.20 -17.20 27.88
N VAL A 487 1.95 -15.97 28.36
CA VAL A 487 2.20 -14.76 27.55
C VAL A 487 3.63 -14.76 27.04
N ASP A 488 4.55 -15.28 27.84
CA ASP A 488 5.96 -15.46 27.49
C ASP A 488 6.15 -16.41 26.30
N ASP A 489 5.38 -17.50 26.19
CA ASP A 489 5.49 -18.43 25.05
C ASP A 489 4.96 -17.80 23.73
N ILE A 490 3.97 -16.91 23.83
CA ILE A 490 3.51 -16.12 22.69
C ILE A 490 4.54 -15.03 22.36
N ILE A 491 5.10 -14.38 23.38
CA ILE A 491 6.11 -13.34 23.24
C ILE A 491 7.45 -13.93 22.80
N GLU A 492 7.86 -15.08 23.32
CA GLU A 492 9.04 -15.82 22.83
C GLU A 492 8.82 -16.33 21.40
N GLY A 493 7.61 -16.79 21.08
CA GLY A 493 7.20 -17.07 19.72
C GLY A 493 7.21 -15.82 18.82
N LEU A 494 6.95 -14.64 19.37
CA LEU A 494 7.05 -13.35 18.69
C LEU A 494 8.51 -12.93 18.47
N ASN A 495 9.36 -13.09 19.44
CA ASN A 495 10.81 -12.86 19.31
C ASN A 495 11.43 -13.83 18.30
N PHE A 496 10.89 -15.03 18.20
CA PHE A 496 11.25 -16.02 17.19
C PHE A 496 10.77 -15.56 15.80
N PHE A 497 9.56 -15.02 15.68
CA PHE A 497 9.02 -14.45 14.44
C PHE A 497 9.72 -13.16 14.01
N GLU A 498 10.11 -12.29 14.92
CA GLU A 498 10.93 -11.11 14.58
C GLU A 498 12.30 -11.51 14.01
N LYS A 499 12.82 -12.68 14.39
CA LYS A 499 14.05 -13.26 13.84
C LYS A 499 13.83 -14.10 12.58
N GLU A 500 12.67 -14.78 12.45
CA GLU A 500 12.36 -15.62 11.28
C GLU A 500 11.72 -14.88 10.11
N ILE A 501 11.26 -13.66 10.28
CA ILE A 501 10.81 -12.81 9.16
C ILE A 501 11.94 -12.57 8.13
N GLU A 502 13.18 -12.82 8.52
CA GLU A 502 14.33 -12.78 7.59
C GLU A 502 14.53 -14.07 6.77
N ILE A 503 13.83 -15.17 7.05
CA ILE A 503 14.13 -16.45 6.41
C ILE A 503 12.84 -17.24 6.14
N ASN A 504 12.34 -17.22 4.94
CA ASN A 504 11.69 -18.31 4.18
C ASN A 504 10.70 -17.77 3.15
N TYR A 505 11.20 -17.54 1.96
CA TYR A 505 10.38 -17.49 0.76
C TYR A 505 9.81 -18.88 0.51
N LEU A 506 8.55 -19.10 0.80
CA LEU A 506 7.81 -20.16 0.14
C LEU A 506 7.34 -19.61 -1.19
N GLU A 507 7.85 -20.15 -2.27
CA GLU A 507 7.31 -19.94 -3.61
C GLU A 507 5.82 -20.32 -3.58
N THR A 508 4.96 -19.33 -3.49
CA THR A 508 3.53 -19.53 -3.66
C THR A 508 3.22 -19.27 -5.13
N ASP A 509 3.08 -20.35 -5.89
CA ASP A 509 2.41 -20.23 -7.17
C ASP A 509 0.94 -19.86 -6.92
N SER A 510 0.33 -19.13 -7.84
CA SER A 510 -1.05 -18.66 -7.74
C SER A 510 -2.10 -19.79 -7.62
N LYS A 511 -1.70 -21.04 -7.75
CA LYS A 511 -2.52 -22.24 -7.59
C LYS A 511 -2.42 -22.85 -6.20
N GLY A 512 -1.33 -22.59 -5.46
CA GLY A 512 -1.13 -23.05 -4.10
C GLY A 512 -1.89 -22.29 -3.01
N LEU A 513 -2.58 -21.23 -3.37
CA LEU A 513 -3.28 -20.34 -2.46
C LEU A 513 -4.35 -21.03 -1.59
N TRP A 514 -4.94 -22.09 -2.09
CA TRP A 514 -6.16 -22.67 -1.55
C TRP A 514 -6.08 -24.17 -1.27
N GLN A 515 -4.91 -24.78 -1.38
CA GLN A 515 -4.71 -26.22 -1.16
C GLN A 515 -4.29 -26.57 0.29
N GLY A 516 -4.59 -25.75 1.25
CA GLY A 516 -4.17 -25.91 2.64
C GLY A 516 -5.27 -26.29 3.64
N PHE A 517 -6.40 -26.87 3.20
CA PHE A 517 -7.42 -27.47 4.05
C PHE A 517 -7.66 -28.93 3.72
#